data_278c87f72f64eb6d32197ee74c1af121
#
_entry.id   278c87f72f64eb6d32197ee74c1af121
#
_cell.length_a   1.000
_cell.length_b   1.000
_cell.length_c   1.000
_cell.angle_alpha   90.00
_cell.angle_beta   90.00
_cell.angle_gamma   90.00
#
_symmetry.space_group_name_H-M   'P 1'
#
loop_
_entity.id
_entity.type
_entity.pdbx_description
1 polymer ?
#
loop_
_entity_poly.entity_id
_entity_poly.type
_entity_poly.pdbx_seq_one_letter_code
_entity_poly.pdbx_strand_id
1 'polypeptide(L)'
;MYRCPSLLELRELSLCEALLKLDQRNFHCWNHWMLICNMMNVSTEERLAFTMKRIEENPSNYSAWHFRCELINKTITETNAESVLKEGGSTLLHSCVELDLNLNGLYTECDDQSAWYYLRSLVYLIVKFVKSGVLAKEKGVALISNELEALAELEEAAPDCIYLTDFKTEIEHLLHAIEWTVS
;
A
#
# COMPACT_ATOMS: atom_id res chain seq x y z
N MET A 1 6.28 -18.60 22.47
CA MET A 1 6.01 -20.02 22.17
C MET A 1 5.19 -20.05 20.90
N TYR A 2 5.80 -20.35 19.73
CA TYR A 2 5.08 -20.44 18.46
C TYR A 2 4.22 -21.70 18.48
N ARG A 3 2.89 -21.50 18.44
CA ARG A 3 1.94 -22.60 18.29
C ARG A 3 2.06 -23.15 16.86
N CYS A 4 2.26 -24.45 16.72
CA CYS A 4 2.16 -25.09 15.40
C CYS A 4 0.73 -24.95 14.88
N PRO A 5 0.49 -24.47 13.64
CA PRO A 5 -0.84 -24.38 13.08
C PRO A 5 -1.52 -25.75 13.07
N SER A 6 -2.81 -25.76 13.35
CA SER A 6 -3.60 -26.98 13.24
C SER A 6 -3.83 -27.33 11.75
N LEU A 7 -4.05 -28.62 11.48
CA LEU A 7 -4.39 -29.06 10.11
C LEU A 7 -5.67 -28.37 9.59
N LEU A 8 -6.59 -28.00 10.47
CA LEU A 8 -7.80 -27.28 10.13
C LEU A 8 -7.50 -25.87 9.65
N GLU A 9 -6.66 -25.12 10.38
CA GLU A 9 -6.26 -23.74 10.02
C GLU A 9 -5.55 -23.70 8.66
N LEU A 10 -4.66 -24.66 8.38
CA LEU A 10 -4.00 -24.79 7.09
C LEU A 10 -4.99 -25.06 5.94
N ARG A 11 -6.00 -25.90 6.18
CA ARG A 11 -7.05 -26.19 5.21
C ARG A 11 -7.92 -24.97 4.95
N GLU A 12 -8.33 -24.24 6.00
CA GLU A 12 -9.10 -23.00 5.88
C GLU A 12 -8.34 -21.93 5.07
N LEU A 13 -7.05 -21.75 5.33
CA LEU A 13 -6.23 -20.81 4.58
C LEU A 13 -6.18 -21.17 3.09
N SER A 14 -5.91 -22.46 2.78
CA SER A 14 -5.88 -22.95 1.39
C SER A 14 -7.23 -22.82 0.71
N LEU A 15 -8.34 -23.02 1.44
CA LEU A 15 -9.69 -22.84 0.93
C LEU A 15 -9.97 -21.36 0.59
N CYS A 16 -9.61 -20.44 1.47
CA CYS A 16 -9.72 -18.99 1.19
C CYS A 16 -8.96 -18.62 -0.07
N GLU A 17 -7.72 -19.07 -0.22
CA GLU A 17 -6.91 -18.80 -1.41
C GLU A 17 -7.54 -19.36 -2.69
N ALA A 18 -8.12 -20.56 -2.63
CA ALA A 18 -8.83 -21.16 -3.76
C ALA A 18 -10.10 -20.37 -4.11
N LEU A 19 -10.88 -19.95 -3.11
CA LEU A 19 -12.09 -19.16 -3.32
C LEU A 19 -11.78 -17.77 -3.87
N LEU A 20 -10.71 -17.13 -3.41
CA LEU A 20 -10.24 -15.84 -3.92
C LEU A 20 -9.70 -15.90 -5.35
N LYS A 21 -9.40 -17.09 -5.89
CA LYS A 21 -9.14 -17.26 -7.33
C LYS A 21 -10.41 -17.25 -8.16
N LEU A 22 -11.53 -17.70 -7.58
CA LEU A 22 -12.84 -17.74 -8.25
C LEU A 22 -13.56 -16.38 -8.17
N ASP A 23 -13.50 -15.75 -7.00
CA ASP A 23 -14.06 -14.43 -6.75
C ASP A 23 -13.03 -13.59 -5.97
N GLN A 24 -12.23 -12.85 -6.73
CA GLN A 24 -11.09 -12.08 -6.20
C GLN A 24 -11.51 -10.91 -5.29
N ARG A 25 -12.76 -10.45 -5.41
CA ARG A 25 -13.30 -9.33 -4.62
C ARG A 25 -14.20 -9.78 -3.48
N ASN A 26 -14.30 -11.06 -3.19
CA ASN A 26 -15.13 -11.59 -2.11
C ASN A 26 -14.62 -11.09 -0.75
N PHE A 27 -15.23 -10.02 -0.29
CA PHE A 27 -14.85 -9.36 0.96
C PHE A 27 -14.96 -10.27 2.19
N HIS A 28 -15.95 -11.16 2.23
CA HIS A 28 -16.09 -12.12 3.33
C HIS A 28 -14.95 -13.13 3.35
N CYS A 29 -14.51 -13.58 2.17
CA CYS A 29 -13.38 -14.48 2.05
C CYS A 29 -12.06 -13.80 2.45
N TRP A 30 -11.84 -12.53 2.07
CA TRP A 30 -10.70 -11.74 2.51
C TRP A 30 -10.67 -11.55 4.03
N ASN A 31 -11.80 -11.19 4.64
CA ASN A 31 -11.90 -11.05 6.10
C ASN A 31 -11.60 -12.37 6.81
N HIS A 32 -12.11 -13.49 6.30
CA HIS A 32 -11.84 -14.80 6.85
C HIS A 32 -10.36 -15.18 6.71
N TRP A 33 -9.76 -14.93 5.55
CA TRP A 33 -8.33 -15.11 5.31
C TRP A 33 -7.49 -14.35 6.33
N MET A 34 -7.79 -13.06 6.57
CA MET A 34 -7.11 -12.24 7.58
C MET A 34 -7.28 -12.79 8.99
N LEU A 35 -8.48 -13.28 9.33
CA LEU A 35 -8.73 -13.90 10.63
C LEU A 35 -7.85 -15.15 10.84
N ILE A 36 -7.80 -16.03 9.86
CA ILE A 36 -6.97 -17.25 9.92
C ILE A 36 -5.48 -16.88 9.97
N CYS A 37 -5.03 -15.92 9.20
CA CYS A 37 -3.66 -15.40 9.27
C CYS A 37 -3.30 -14.91 10.68
N ASN A 38 -4.22 -14.20 11.34
CA ASN A 38 -4.01 -13.74 12.72
C ASN A 38 -3.95 -14.93 13.71
N MET A 39 -4.83 -15.91 13.57
CA MET A 39 -4.85 -17.10 14.44
C MET A 39 -3.57 -17.94 14.30
N MET A 40 -3.04 -18.03 13.08
CA MET A 40 -1.82 -18.76 12.77
C MET A 40 -0.54 -17.96 13.03
N ASN A 41 -0.64 -16.68 13.36
CA ASN A 41 0.47 -15.73 13.43
C ASN A 41 1.32 -15.71 12.15
N VAL A 42 0.64 -15.72 10.99
CA VAL A 42 1.29 -15.55 9.69
C VAL A 42 2.01 -14.20 9.68
N SER A 43 3.26 -14.17 9.24
CA SER A 43 4.06 -12.95 9.25
C SER A 43 3.47 -11.85 8.35
N THR A 44 3.81 -10.60 8.65
CA THR A 44 3.36 -9.47 7.82
C THR A 44 3.93 -9.58 6.41
N GLU A 45 5.17 -10.04 6.27
CA GLU A 45 5.85 -10.24 4.99
C GLU A 45 5.12 -11.25 4.12
N GLU A 46 4.69 -12.38 4.67
CA GLU A 46 3.92 -13.40 3.94
C GLU A 46 2.56 -12.85 3.49
N ARG A 47 1.89 -12.06 4.35
CA ARG A 47 0.60 -11.42 4.01
C ARG A 47 0.78 -10.36 2.92
N LEU A 48 1.84 -9.55 2.99
CA LEU A 48 2.18 -8.57 1.96
C LEU A 48 2.52 -9.25 0.63
N ALA A 49 3.26 -10.37 0.65
CA ALA A 49 3.53 -11.17 -0.54
C ALA A 49 2.25 -11.73 -1.15
N PHE A 50 1.30 -12.17 -0.34
CA PHE A 50 0.00 -12.64 -0.82
C PHE A 50 -0.80 -11.54 -1.49
N THR A 51 -0.93 -10.35 -0.86
CA THR A 51 -1.65 -9.21 -1.46
C THR A 51 -0.98 -8.74 -2.75
N MET A 52 0.36 -8.70 -2.79
CA MET A 52 1.13 -8.35 -3.99
C MET A 52 0.79 -9.29 -5.15
N LYS A 53 0.84 -10.59 -4.91
CA LYS A 53 0.47 -11.58 -5.93
C LYS A 53 -0.95 -11.39 -6.46
N ARG A 54 -1.91 -11.01 -5.60
CA ARG A 54 -3.30 -10.75 -6.04
C ARG A 54 -3.43 -9.47 -6.87
N ILE A 55 -2.59 -8.46 -6.58
CA ILE A 55 -2.50 -7.21 -7.35
C ILE A 55 -1.87 -7.47 -8.72
N GLU A 56 -0.76 -8.21 -8.77
CA GLU A 56 -0.10 -8.60 -10.03
C GLU A 56 -1.02 -9.43 -10.94
N GLU A 57 -1.83 -10.32 -10.36
CA GLU A 57 -2.82 -11.11 -11.12
C GLU A 57 -3.99 -10.25 -11.62
N ASN A 58 -4.36 -9.21 -10.90
CA ASN A 58 -5.44 -8.30 -11.26
C ASN A 58 -5.25 -6.94 -10.56
N PRO A 59 -4.69 -5.92 -11.25
CA PRO A 59 -4.50 -4.58 -10.71
C PRO A 59 -5.80 -3.88 -10.27
N SER A 60 -6.95 -4.25 -10.86
CA SER A 60 -8.28 -3.76 -10.47
C SER A 60 -8.87 -4.46 -9.24
N ASN A 61 -8.09 -5.26 -8.51
CA ASN A 61 -8.55 -5.93 -7.31
C ASN A 61 -8.54 -5.00 -6.10
N TYR A 62 -9.60 -4.20 -5.93
CA TYR A 62 -9.77 -3.29 -4.80
C TYR A 62 -9.51 -3.94 -3.44
N SER A 63 -9.98 -5.19 -3.24
CA SER A 63 -9.80 -5.87 -1.95
C SER A 63 -8.32 -6.13 -1.64
N ALA A 64 -7.52 -6.51 -2.63
CA ALA A 64 -6.09 -6.73 -2.45
C ALA A 64 -5.36 -5.43 -2.07
N TRP A 65 -5.66 -4.31 -2.73
CA TRP A 65 -5.13 -2.99 -2.38
C TRP A 65 -5.57 -2.55 -0.99
N HIS A 66 -6.85 -2.73 -0.65
CA HIS A 66 -7.41 -2.38 0.65
C HIS A 66 -6.70 -3.12 1.78
N PHE A 67 -6.61 -4.46 1.70
CA PHE A 67 -5.96 -5.26 2.73
C PHE A 67 -4.45 -5.02 2.80
N ARG A 68 -3.79 -4.71 1.68
CA ARG A 68 -2.39 -4.27 1.67
C ARG A 68 -2.23 -2.95 2.43
N CYS A 69 -3.09 -1.97 2.17
CA CYS A 69 -3.11 -0.69 2.89
C CYS A 69 -3.27 -0.88 4.40
N GLU A 70 -4.19 -1.75 4.85
CA GLU A 70 -4.37 -2.06 6.27
C GLU A 70 -3.12 -2.69 6.89
N LEU A 71 -2.47 -3.63 6.19
CA LEU A 71 -1.24 -4.26 6.67
C LEU A 71 -0.10 -3.24 6.83
N ILE A 72 0.12 -2.38 5.83
CA ILE A 72 1.13 -1.34 5.87
C ILE A 72 0.86 -0.37 7.04
N ASN A 73 -0.36 0.16 7.13
CA ASN A 73 -0.74 1.08 8.21
C ASN A 73 -0.57 0.47 9.60
N LYS A 74 -0.92 -0.81 9.77
CA LYS A 74 -0.78 -1.52 11.04
C LYS A 74 0.69 -1.73 11.40
N THR A 75 1.50 -2.18 10.46
CA THR A 75 2.94 -2.41 10.68
C THR A 75 3.65 -1.13 11.10
N ILE A 76 3.30 -0.01 10.49
CA ILE A 76 3.90 1.28 10.80
C ILE A 76 3.46 1.81 12.17
N THR A 77 2.24 1.51 12.62
CA THR A 77 1.76 1.89 13.96
C THR A 77 2.34 1.01 15.08
N GLU A 78 2.61 -0.25 14.80
CA GLU A 78 3.17 -1.22 15.76
C GLU A 78 4.70 -1.14 15.87
N THR A 79 5.38 -0.78 14.81
CA THR A 79 6.82 -0.49 14.82
C THR A 79 7.00 0.94 15.32
N ASN A 80 7.68 1.13 16.47
CA ASN A 80 8.10 2.46 16.89
C ASN A 80 8.75 3.14 15.68
N ALA A 81 8.12 4.20 15.19
CA ALA A 81 8.52 4.88 13.95
C ALA A 81 10.00 5.30 13.94
N GLU A 82 10.61 5.46 15.14
CA GLU A 82 12.03 5.71 15.30
C GLU A 82 12.94 4.53 14.92
N SER A 83 12.54 3.28 15.18
CA SER A 83 13.36 2.12 14.82
C SER A 83 13.30 1.83 13.31
N VAL A 84 12.15 2.09 12.71
CA VAL A 84 11.89 1.93 11.28
C VAL A 84 12.76 2.86 10.43
N LEU A 85 13.13 4.04 10.98
CA LEU A 85 13.95 5.03 10.28
C LEU A 85 15.43 4.98 10.66
N LYS A 86 15.77 4.54 11.89
CA LYS A 86 17.16 4.51 12.38
C LYS A 86 17.96 3.31 11.85
N GLU A 87 17.34 2.19 11.55
CA GLU A 87 18.02 0.98 11.06
C GLU A 87 18.22 0.94 9.52
N GLY A 88 18.35 2.09 8.91
CA GLY A 88 18.97 2.22 7.59
C GLY A 88 18.24 1.52 6.44
N GLY A 89 16.94 1.56 6.38
CA GLY A 89 16.38 1.37 5.07
C GLY A 89 15.30 0.32 4.85
N SER A 90 15.03 -0.59 5.77
CA SER A 90 14.06 -1.65 5.44
C SER A 90 12.65 -1.11 5.21
N THR A 91 12.17 -0.16 6.01
CA THR A 91 10.78 0.31 5.89
C THR A 91 10.61 1.51 4.94
N LEU A 92 11.67 2.32 4.74
CA LEU A 92 11.67 3.31 3.65
C LEU A 92 11.89 2.66 2.28
N LEU A 93 12.64 1.56 2.24
CA LEU A 93 12.71 0.71 1.06
C LEU A 93 11.31 0.15 0.72
N HIS A 94 10.49 -0.19 1.71
CA HIS A 94 9.09 -0.55 1.49
C HIS A 94 8.26 0.61 0.94
N SER A 95 8.50 1.87 1.34
CA SER A 95 7.77 3.01 0.77
C SER A 95 8.08 3.21 -0.72
N CYS A 96 9.34 3.11 -1.12
CA CYS A 96 9.71 3.16 -2.55
C CYS A 96 9.12 1.94 -3.30
N VAL A 97 9.24 0.73 -2.75
CA VAL A 97 8.66 -0.47 -3.35
C VAL A 97 7.13 -0.38 -3.44
N GLU A 98 6.46 0.23 -2.45
CA GLU A 98 5.01 0.43 -2.48
C GLU A 98 4.59 1.46 -3.52
N LEU A 99 5.33 2.55 -3.68
CA LEU A 99 5.08 3.54 -4.74
C LEU A 99 5.31 2.93 -6.12
N ASP A 100 6.42 2.20 -6.32
CA ASP A 100 6.72 1.50 -7.58
C ASP A 100 5.65 0.46 -7.93
N LEU A 101 5.19 -0.33 -6.94
CA LEU A 101 4.10 -1.29 -7.12
C LEU A 101 2.81 -0.58 -7.55
N ASN A 102 2.52 0.55 -6.91
CA ASN A 102 1.33 1.34 -7.21
C ASN A 102 1.39 1.93 -8.62
N LEU A 103 2.51 2.53 -9.01
CA LEU A 103 2.72 3.06 -10.36
C LEU A 103 2.53 1.99 -11.42
N ASN A 104 3.07 0.78 -11.23
CA ASN A 104 2.85 -0.35 -12.14
C ASN A 104 1.36 -0.68 -12.29
N GLY A 105 0.60 -0.60 -11.20
CA GLY A 105 -0.86 -0.76 -11.22
C GLY A 105 -1.55 0.34 -12.03
N LEU A 106 -1.16 1.60 -11.84
CA LEU A 106 -1.70 2.76 -12.57
C LEU A 106 -1.37 2.72 -14.06
N TYR A 107 -0.14 2.35 -14.44
CA TYR A 107 0.23 2.16 -15.85
C TYR A 107 -0.53 1.01 -16.53
N THR A 108 -0.98 0.03 -15.74
CA THR A 108 -1.72 -1.13 -16.28
C THR A 108 -3.21 -0.82 -16.44
N GLU A 109 -3.82 -0.12 -15.46
CA GLU A 109 -5.28 0.10 -15.39
C GLU A 109 -5.58 1.44 -14.70
N CYS A 110 -5.30 2.56 -15.38
CA CYS A 110 -5.43 3.89 -14.79
C CYS A 110 -6.89 4.32 -14.57
N ASP A 111 -7.85 3.70 -15.25
CA ASP A 111 -9.28 3.99 -15.11
C ASP A 111 -9.95 3.20 -13.96
N ASP A 112 -9.21 2.33 -13.26
CA ASP A 112 -9.69 1.69 -12.04
C ASP A 112 -9.25 2.47 -10.80
N GLN A 113 -10.20 2.80 -9.94
CA GLN A 113 -9.95 3.61 -8.74
C GLN A 113 -9.05 2.96 -7.69
N SER A 114 -8.82 1.64 -7.75
CA SER A 114 -8.19 0.87 -6.66
C SER A 114 -6.77 1.32 -6.37
N ALA A 115 -5.94 1.45 -7.41
CA ALA A 115 -4.56 1.90 -7.29
C ALA A 115 -4.49 3.39 -6.86
N TRP A 116 -5.42 4.24 -7.32
CA TRP A 116 -5.48 5.65 -6.93
C TRP A 116 -5.78 5.85 -5.45
N TYR A 117 -6.73 5.10 -4.88
CA TYR A 117 -6.98 5.15 -3.44
C TYR A 117 -5.80 4.64 -2.62
N TYR A 118 -5.04 3.66 -3.14
CA TYR A 118 -3.83 3.20 -2.50
C TYR A 118 -2.73 4.27 -2.52
N LEU A 119 -2.48 4.92 -3.67
CA LEU A 119 -1.56 6.04 -3.79
C LEU A 119 -1.88 7.16 -2.78
N ARG A 120 -3.16 7.55 -2.73
CA ARG A 120 -3.63 8.53 -1.74
C ARG A 120 -3.23 8.13 -0.33
N SER A 121 -3.46 6.89 0.06
CA SER A 121 -3.11 6.38 1.40
C SER A 121 -1.61 6.46 1.68
N LEU A 122 -0.76 6.14 0.70
CA LEU A 122 0.70 6.23 0.83
C LEU A 122 1.16 7.67 0.99
N VAL A 123 0.64 8.61 0.18
CA VAL A 123 0.99 10.03 0.29
C VAL A 123 0.55 10.61 1.64
N TYR A 124 -0.67 10.31 2.10
CA TYR A 124 -1.12 10.72 3.44
C TYR A 124 -0.22 10.17 4.56
N LEU A 125 0.28 8.96 4.40
CA LEU A 125 1.19 8.34 5.35
C LEU A 125 2.54 9.06 5.38
N ILE A 126 3.11 9.40 4.21
CA ILE A 126 4.34 10.21 4.09
C ILE A 126 4.13 11.57 4.77
N VAL A 127 3.04 12.28 4.48
CA VAL A 127 2.71 13.57 5.09
C VAL A 127 2.59 13.45 6.62
N LYS A 128 1.94 12.40 7.12
CA LYS A 128 1.81 12.13 8.56
C LYS A 128 3.19 11.94 9.21
N PHE A 129 4.11 11.23 8.57
CA PHE A 129 5.46 11.00 9.09
C PHE A 129 6.31 12.26 9.09
N VAL A 130 6.21 13.09 8.05
CA VAL A 130 6.87 14.39 8.04
C VAL A 130 6.36 15.25 9.18
N LYS A 131 5.03 15.36 9.35
CA LYS A 131 4.41 16.18 10.42
C LYS A 131 4.74 15.68 11.82
N SER A 132 4.95 14.40 12.01
CA SER A 132 5.35 13.82 13.30
C SER A 132 6.86 13.86 13.56
N GLY A 133 7.66 14.36 12.62
CA GLY A 133 9.13 14.39 12.73
C GLY A 133 9.80 13.00 12.55
N VAL A 134 9.02 12.00 12.17
CA VAL A 134 9.50 10.62 11.94
C VAL A 134 10.27 10.52 10.62
N LEU A 135 9.82 11.24 9.61
CA LEU A 135 10.47 11.36 8.32
C LEU A 135 11.01 12.78 8.13
N ALA A 136 12.28 12.92 7.73
CA ALA A 136 12.84 14.21 7.40
C ALA A 136 12.02 14.88 6.28
N LYS A 137 11.76 16.18 6.43
CA LYS A 137 10.93 16.97 5.50
C LYS A 137 11.42 16.86 4.07
N GLU A 138 12.73 17.02 3.86
CA GLU A 138 13.37 16.97 2.55
C GLU A 138 13.13 15.62 1.86
N LYS A 139 13.15 14.55 2.64
CA LYS A 139 12.92 13.19 2.14
C LYS A 139 11.45 12.96 1.78
N GLY A 140 10.54 13.45 2.60
CA GLY A 140 9.10 13.39 2.30
C GLY A 140 8.73 14.19 1.06
N VAL A 141 9.28 15.41 0.92
CA VAL A 141 9.14 16.25 -0.27
C VAL A 141 9.68 15.52 -1.50
N ALA A 142 10.89 14.96 -1.44
CA ALA A 142 11.47 14.23 -2.57
C ALA A 142 10.62 13.04 -3.01
N LEU A 143 10.09 12.23 -2.06
CA LEU A 143 9.22 11.10 -2.39
C LEU A 143 7.95 11.54 -3.12
N ILE A 144 7.28 12.58 -2.64
CA ILE A 144 6.04 13.07 -3.25
C ILE A 144 6.32 13.75 -4.59
N SER A 145 7.43 14.49 -4.73
CA SER A 145 7.81 15.14 -5.99
C SER A 145 8.12 14.11 -7.07
N ASN A 146 8.85 13.03 -6.74
CA ASN A 146 9.12 11.95 -7.70
C ASN A 146 7.82 11.27 -8.16
N GLU A 147 6.84 11.13 -7.27
CA GLU A 147 5.54 10.57 -7.62
C GLU A 147 4.76 11.49 -8.57
N LEU A 148 4.81 12.81 -8.34
CA LEU A 148 4.20 13.79 -9.25
C LEU A 148 4.88 13.80 -10.63
N GLU A 149 6.19 13.60 -10.71
CA GLU A 149 6.91 13.46 -11.99
C GLU A 149 6.43 12.20 -12.73
N ALA A 150 6.31 11.06 -12.03
CA ALA A 150 5.80 9.83 -12.62
C ALA A 150 4.33 9.94 -13.08
N LEU A 151 3.51 10.68 -12.34
CA LEU A 151 2.13 10.97 -12.75
C LEU A 151 2.07 11.91 -13.98
N ALA A 152 3.05 12.81 -14.13
CA ALA A 152 3.15 13.63 -15.34
C ALA A 152 3.52 12.78 -16.58
N GLU A 153 4.40 11.79 -16.43
CA GLU A 153 4.69 10.82 -17.48
C GLU A 153 3.48 9.95 -17.82
N LEU A 154 2.68 9.56 -16.81
CA LEU A 154 1.43 8.83 -17.01
C LEU A 154 0.41 9.68 -17.77
N GLU A 155 0.33 11.01 -17.52
CA GLU A 155 -0.53 11.94 -18.23
C GLU A 155 -0.20 12.00 -19.73
N GLU A 156 1.07 11.95 -20.08
CA GLU A 156 1.49 11.88 -21.48
C GLU A 156 1.12 10.53 -22.14
N ALA A 157 1.22 9.44 -21.38
CA ALA A 157 0.92 8.09 -21.87
C ALA A 157 -0.59 7.78 -21.92
N ALA A 158 -1.37 8.33 -21.00
CA ALA A 158 -2.81 8.08 -20.84
C ALA A 158 -3.57 9.40 -20.55
N PRO A 159 -3.69 10.31 -21.53
CA PRO A 159 -4.28 11.64 -21.33
C PRO A 159 -5.78 11.60 -20.98
N ASP A 160 -6.47 10.53 -21.31
CA ASP A 160 -7.91 10.36 -21.04
C ASP A 160 -8.20 9.71 -19.66
N CYS A 161 -7.19 9.48 -18.83
CA CYS A 161 -7.35 8.88 -17.51
C CYS A 161 -8.20 9.75 -16.59
N ILE A 162 -9.37 9.25 -16.20
CA ILE A 162 -10.41 10.03 -15.50
C ILE A 162 -10.02 10.46 -14.08
N TYR A 163 -9.11 9.75 -13.43
CA TYR A 163 -8.71 10.03 -12.04
C TYR A 163 -7.48 10.92 -11.92
N LEU A 164 -6.67 11.02 -12.98
CA LEU A 164 -5.32 11.58 -12.90
C LEU A 164 -5.31 13.04 -12.45
N THR A 165 -6.13 13.89 -13.05
CA THR A 165 -6.17 15.33 -12.75
C THR A 165 -6.55 15.60 -11.30
N ASP A 166 -7.58 14.92 -10.79
CA ASP A 166 -8.06 15.13 -9.42
C ASP A 166 -7.03 14.68 -8.39
N PHE A 167 -6.46 13.49 -8.59
CA PHE A 167 -5.45 12.96 -7.66
C PHE A 167 -4.13 13.74 -7.72
N LYS A 168 -3.68 14.15 -8.91
CA LYS A 168 -2.49 14.98 -9.07
C LYS A 168 -2.64 16.31 -8.32
N THR A 169 -3.77 16.98 -8.48
CA THR A 169 -4.09 18.23 -7.77
C THR A 169 -4.09 18.02 -6.24
N GLU A 170 -4.70 16.93 -5.77
CA GLU A 170 -4.70 16.60 -4.34
C GLU A 170 -3.28 16.38 -3.79
N ILE A 171 -2.44 15.63 -4.52
CA ILE A 171 -1.06 15.36 -4.11
C ILE A 171 -0.22 16.64 -4.10
N GLU A 172 -0.40 17.54 -5.08
CA GLU A 172 0.24 18.86 -5.10
C GLU A 172 -0.14 19.70 -3.87
N HIS A 173 -1.41 19.72 -3.49
CA HIS A 173 -1.85 20.39 -2.27
C HIS A 173 -1.22 19.80 -1.00
N LEU A 174 -1.08 18.48 -0.93
CA LEU A 174 -0.43 17.81 0.20
C LEU A 174 1.08 18.10 0.25
N LEU A 175 1.74 18.17 -0.91
CA LEU A 175 3.14 18.56 -1.01
C LEU A 175 3.34 20.00 -0.46
N HIS A 176 2.55 20.94 -0.95
CA HIS A 176 2.58 22.32 -0.44
C HIS A 176 2.35 22.39 1.08
N ALA A 177 1.41 21.58 1.60
CA ALA A 177 1.12 21.56 3.04
C ALA A 177 2.33 21.14 3.91
N ILE A 178 3.24 20.33 3.40
CA ILE A 178 4.47 19.96 4.12
C ILE A 178 5.63 20.93 3.84
N GLU A 179 5.68 21.55 2.68
CA GLU A 179 6.68 22.57 2.35
C GLU A 179 6.54 23.82 3.24
N TRP A 180 5.30 24.23 3.53
CA TRP A 180 4.99 25.41 4.34
C TRP A 180 4.93 25.15 5.85
N THR A 181 5.07 23.91 6.32
CA THR A 181 5.25 23.64 7.74
C THR A 181 6.60 24.20 8.18
N VAL A 182 6.56 25.33 8.89
CA VAL A 182 7.74 25.94 9.52
C VAL A 182 8.30 24.98 10.55
N SER A 183 9.60 24.72 10.47
CA SER A 183 10.38 23.88 11.39
C SER A 183 10.37 24.44 12.81
#